data_17833c6e98659ecac5361fcbdfd91be3
#
_entry.id   17833c6e98659ecac5361fcbdfd91be3
#
_cell.length_a   1.000
_cell.length_b   1.000
_cell.length_c   1.000
_cell.angle_alpha   90.00
_cell.angle_beta   90.00
_cell.angle_gamma   90.00
#
_symmetry.space_group_name_H-M   'P 1'
#
loop_
_entity.id
_entity.type
_entity.pdbx_description
1 polymer ?
#
loop_
_entity_poly.entity_id
_entity_poly.type
_entity_poly.pdbx_seq_one_letter_code
_entity_poly.pdbx_strand_id
1 'polypeptide(L)'
;ALNPVFTIGRQLTEGLRLHKKLSKQQARLRAIELLDQVRIPEPEKRLKQYPHELSGGMRQRDVIAMALACEPRLLIADEPTTALDVTIQAEILALIDRLKRETGTAVMFITHDMAVVAQMADRVVVMQYGRVVETGTVDKVLNKPEHPYTKALIASVPSLVPRAPRARSEQIVL
;
A
#
# COMPACT_ATOMS: atom_id res chain seq x y z
N ALA A 1 9.84 -6.82 4.95
CA ALA A 1 9.30 -7.28 6.24
C ALA A 1 10.25 -6.86 7.37
N LEU A 2 9.71 -6.47 8.54
CA LEU A 2 10.50 -6.09 9.71
C LEU A 2 11.16 -7.31 10.35
N ASN A 3 12.41 -7.16 10.76
CA ASN A 3 13.10 -8.18 11.52
C ASN A 3 12.71 -8.07 13.00
N PRO A 4 12.10 -9.10 13.63
CA PRO A 4 11.57 -9.03 14.98
C PRO A 4 12.63 -8.89 16.09
N VAL A 5 13.89 -9.23 15.82
CA VAL A 5 14.97 -9.19 16.81
C VAL A 5 15.73 -7.86 16.87
N PHE A 6 15.39 -6.90 16.00
CA PHE A 6 15.99 -5.57 16.00
C PHE A 6 14.94 -4.50 16.27
N THR A 7 15.35 -3.45 16.98
CA THR A 7 14.49 -2.28 17.21
C THR A 7 14.20 -1.55 15.90
N ILE A 8 13.08 -0.84 15.86
CA ILE A 8 12.68 0.03 14.74
C ILE A 8 13.81 1.00 14.36
N GLY A 9 14.39 1.67 15.35
CA GLY A 9 15.48 2.61 15.14
C GLY A 9 16.73 1.99 14.53
N ARG A 10 17.07 0.76 14.90
CA ARG A 10 18.21 0.05 14.31
C ARG A 10 17.98 -0.21 12.82
N GLN A 11 16.79 -0.74 12.48
CA GLN A 11 16.43 -1.08 11.10
C GLN A 11 16.38 0.16 10.19
N LEU A 12 15.72 1.25 10.62
CA LEU A 12 15.68 2.51 9.88
C LEU A 12 17.07 3.13 9.69
N THR A 13 17.86 3.21 10.76
CA THR A 13 19.16 3.89 10.70
C THR A 13 20.24 3.10 9.96
N GLU A 14 20.12 1.77 9.88
CA GLU A 14 21.07 0.92 9.15
C GLU A 14 21.07 1.27 7.65
N GLY A 15 19.89 1.32 7.00
CA GLY A 15 19.76 1.72 5.60
C GLY A 15 20.27 3.13 5.34
N LEU A 16 19.92 4.10 6.20
CA LEU A 16 20.38 5.49 6.09
C LEU A 16 21.90 5.62 6.19
N ARG A 17 22.53 4.89 7.09
CA ARG A 17 23.99 4.90 7.26
C ARG A 17 24.71 4.24 6.10
N LEU A 18 24.16 3.12 5.60
CA LEU A 18 24.76 2.37 4.50
C LEU A 18 24.65 3.10 3.16
N HIS A 19 23.46 3.59 2.82
CA HIS A 19 23.18 4.13 1.49
C HIS A 19 23.33 5.66 1.39
N LYS A 20 22.99 6.39 2.46
CA LYS A 20 23.13 7.86 2.51
C LYS A 20 24.40 8.31 3.22
N LYS A 21 25.22 7.38 3.73
CA LYS A 21 26.49 7.63 4.45
C LYS A 21 26.35 8.61 5.63
N LEU A 22 25.20 8.64 6.28
CA LEU A 22 24.93 9.49 7.42
C LEU A 22 25.69 9.02 8.66
N SER A 23 26.13 9.96 9.50
CA SER A 23 26.61 9.65 10.85
C SER A 23 25.50 9.05 11.70
N LYS A 24 25.84 8.40 12.83
CA LYS A 24 24.87 7.81 13.76
C LYS A 24 23.83 8.84 14.24
N GLN A 25 24.26 10.07 14.53
CA GLN A 25 23.37 11.13 15.00
C GLN A 25 22.46 11.63 13.88
N GLN A 26 22.98 11.88 12.69
CA GLN A 26 22.20 12.30 11.52
C GLN A 26 21.17 11.24 11.12
N ALA A 27 21.57 9.97 11.08
CA ALA A 27 20.65 8.86 10.78
C ALA A 27 19.52 8.75 11.82
N ARG A 28 19.82 8.98 13.12
CA ARG A 28 18.79 9.01 14.15
C ARG A 28 17.79 10.15 13.95
N LEU A 29 18.25 11.37 13.68
CA LEU A 29 17.38 12.52 13.44
C LEU A 29 16.51 12.26 12.21
N ARG A 30 17.12 11.79 11.11
CA ARG A 30 16.37 11.45 9.90
C ARG A 30 15.34 10.33 10.12
N ALA A 31 15.64 9.35 10.94
CA ALA A 31 14.69 8.30 11.30
C ALA A 31 13.48 8.85 12.09
N ILE A 32 13.67 9.82 12.98
CA ILE A 32 12.58 10.52 13.68
C ILE A 32 11.67 11.24 12.68
N GLU A 33 12.26 12.01 11.76
CA GLU A 33 11.52 12.71 10.71
C GLU A 33 10.72 11.75 9.83
N LEU A 34 11.31 10.62 9.44
CA LEU A 34 10.63 9.59 8.64
C LEU A 34 9.42 8.99 9.36
N LEU A 35 9.54 8.67 10.65
CA LEU A 35 8.42 8.17 11.44
C LEU A 35 7.31 9.23 11.59
N ASP A 36 7.66 10.50 11.72
CA ASP A 36 6.71 11.61 11.75
C ASP A 36 6.00 11.77 10.39
N GLN A 37 6.74 11.71 9.28
CA GLN A 37 6.19 11.75 7.92
C GLN A 37 5.14 10.66 7.68
N VAL A 38 5.33 9.47 8.24
CA VAL A 38 4.35 8.38 8.15
C VAL A 38 3.31 8.40 9.28
N ARG A 39 3.26 9.49 10.07
CA ARG A 39 2.32 9.72 11.16
C ARG A 39 2.37 8.64 12.25
N ILE A 40 3.55 8.21 12.64
CA ILE A 40 3.75 7.39 13.82
C ILE A 40 3.92 8.32 15.02
N PRO A 41 3.02 8.25 16.03
CA PRO A 41 3.10 9.13 17.21
C PRO A 41 4.30 8.79 18.08
N GLU A 42 4.85 9.79 18.79
CA GLU A 42 6.00 9.64 19.70
C GLU A 42 7.23 8.99 19.01
N PRO A 43 7.73 9.51 17.87
CA PRO A 43 8.73 8.83 17.03
C PRO A 43 9.99 8.41 17.82
N GLU A 44 10.48 9.28 18.73
CA GLU A 44 11.67 8.98 19.54
C GLU A 44 11.52 7.78 20.45
N LYS A 45 10.30 7.56 20.98
CA LYS A 45 9.97 6.40 21.80
C LYS A 45 9.87 5.16 20.92
N ARG A 46 9.22 5.28 19.74
CA ARG A 46 9.04 4.16 18.82
C ARG A 46 10.35 3.64 18.26
N LEU A 47 11.35 4.49 18.04
CA LEU A 47 12.68 4.03 17.63
C LEU A 47 13.32 3.01 18.57
N LYS A 48 12.95 3.02 19.87
CA LYS A 48 13.48 2.10 20.87
C LYS A 48 12.71 0.79 20.95
N GLN A 49 11.54 0.72 20.35
CA GLN A 49 10.65 -0.43 20.39
C GLN A 49 11.02 -1.48 19.33
N TYR A 50 10.55 -2.70 19.56
CA TYR A 50 10.61 -3.81 18.62
C TYR A 50 9.33 -3.90 17.81
N PRO A 51 9.34 -4.54 16.64
CA PRO A 51 8.15 -4.67 15.78
C PRO A 51 6.92 -5.26 16.48
N HIS A 52 7.09 -6.20 17.40
CA HIS A 52 5.98 -6.83 18.11
C HIS A 52 5.29 -5.91 19.14
N GLU A 53 5.92 -4.79 19.51
CA GLU A 53 5.34 -3.78 20.41
C GLU A 53 4.49 -2.74 19.64
N LEU A 54 4.44 -2.81 18.29
CA LEU A 54 3.68 -1.92 17.43
C LEU A 54 2.38 -2.60 16.95
N SER A 55 1.32 -1.80 16.75
CA SER A 55 0.12 -2.27 16.06
C SER A 55 0.39 -2.64 14.59
N GLY A 56 -0.51 -3.40 13.96
CA GLY A 56 -0.38 -3.77 12.55
C GLY A 56 -0.20 -2.56 11.63
N GLY A 57 -1.05 -1.54 11.80
CA GLY A 57 -0.97 -0.31 11.03
C GLY A 57 0.33 0.48 11.28
N MET A 58 0.84 0.51 12.51
CA MET A 58 2.13 1.15 12.82
C MET A 58 3.30 0.38 12.20
N ARG A 59 3.28 -0.95 12.22
CA ARG A 59 4.29 -1.77 11.52
C ARG A 59 4.30 -1.49 10.03
N GLN A 60 3.13 -1.38 9.41
CA GLN A 60 3.04 -1.08 7.98
C GLN A 60 3.56 0.33 7.66
N ARG A 61 3.24 1.33 8.48
CA ARG A 61 3.79 2.69 8.35
C ARG A 61 5.31 2.72 8.49
N ASP A 62 5.87 1.93 9.39
CA ASP A 62 7.32 1.81 9.57
C ASP A 62 7.99 1.16 8.34
N VAL A 63 7.41 0.10 7.78
CA VAL A 63 7.88 -0.51 6.51
C VAL A 63 7.89 0.52 5.38
N ILE A 64 6.85 1.36 5.29
CA ILE A 64 6.79 2.46 4.30
C ILE A 64 7.90 3.50 4.57
N ALA A 65 8.11 3.89 5.83
CA ALA A 65 9.18 4.81 6.21
C ALA A 65 10.57 4.26 5.82
N MET A 66 10.82 2.98 6.08
CA MET A 66 12.06 2.31 5.68
C MET A 66 12.24 2.29 4.16
N ALA A 67 11.19 1.99 3.41
CA ALA A 67 11.24 1.95 1.95
C ALA A 67 11.53 3.33 1.35
N LEU A 68 11.03 4.41 1.96
CA LEU A 68 11.24 5.79 1.52
C LEU A 68 12.50 6.45 2.09
N ALA A 69 13.16 5.83 3.07
CA ALA A 69 14.29 6.41 3.79
C ALA A 69 15.43 6.90 2.88
N CYS A 70 15.65 6.19 1.78
CA CYS A 70 16.70 6.49 0.80
C CYS A 70 16.19 7.27 -0.42
N GLU A 71 14.97 7.81 -0.38
CA GLU A 71 14.37 8.62 -1.45
C GLU A 71 14.40 7.89 -2.81
N PRO A 72 13.76 6.73 -2.91
CA PRO A 72 13.79 5.92 -4.13
C PRO A 72 13.01 6.60 -5.25
N ARG A 73 13.41 6.38 -6.49
CA ARG A 73 12.64 6.79 -7.67
C ARG A 73 11.41 5.92 -7.92
N LEU A 74 11.44 4.68 -7.45
CA LEU A 74 10.37 3.69 -7.56
C LEU A 74 10.18 2.97 -6.23
N LEU A 75 8.94 2.95 -5.75
CA LEU A 75 8.48 2.14 -4.62
C LEU A 75 7.66 0.96 -5.16
N ILE A 76 8.04 -0.28 -4.82
CA ILE A 76 7.26 -1.48 -5.11
C ILE A 76 6.49 -1.85 -3.85
N ALA A 77 5.17 -1.79 -3.92
CA ALA A 77 4.24 -2.11 -2.85
C ALA A 77 3.52 -3.43 -3.18
N ASP A 78 4.05 -4.53 -2.64
CA ASP A 78 3.51 -5.86 -2.82
C ASP A 78 2.50 -6.16 -1.70
N GLU A 79 1.23 -6.18 -2.05
CA GLU A 79 0.08 -6.34 -1.16
C GLU A 79 0.15 -5.49 0.13
N PRO A 80 0.34 -4.16 0.02
CA PRO A 80 0.71 -3.33 1.17
C PRO A 80 -0.39 -3.20 2.23
N THR A 81 -1.59 -3.68 1.96
CA THR A 81 -2.74 -3.58 2.87
C THR A 81 -3.30 -4.95 3.28
N THR A 82 -2.67 -6.04 2.86
CA THR A 82 -3.08 -7.41 3.24
C THR A 82 -3.04 -7.58 4.76
N ALA A 83 -4.06 -8.20 5.31
CA ALA A 83 -4.26 -8.43 6.75
C ALA A 83 -4.47 -7.16 7.61
N LEU A 84 -4.83 -6.04 7.00
CA LEU A 84 -5.28 -4.84 7.70
C LEU A 84 -6.81 -4.73 7.64
N ASP A 85 -7.41 -4.16 8.69
CA ASP A 85 -8.83 -3.79 8.63
C ASP A 85 -9.07 -2.65 7.62
N VAL A 86 -10.33 -2.50 7.18
CA VAL A 86 -10.71 -1.57 6.10
C VAL A 86 -10.34 -0.12 6.41
N THR A 87 -10.44 0.27 7.68
CA THR A 87 -10.11 1.64 8.11
C THR A 87 -8.62 1.90 7.99
N ILE A 88 -7.80 1.01 8.54
CA ILE A 88 -6.34 1.10 8.47
C ILE A 88 -5.85 0.98 7.01
N GLN A 89 -6.48 0.09 6.20
CA GLN A 89 -6.19 0.01 4.77
C GLN A 89 -6.36 1.37 4.09
N ALA A 90 -7.51 2.04 4.28
CA ALA A 90 -7.76 3.36 3.70
C ALA A 90 -6.72 4.41 4.14
N GLU A 91 -6.33 4.39 5.41
CA GLU A 91 -5.28 5.28 5.93
C GLU A 91 -3.91 5.03 5.29
N ILE A 92 -3.52 3.77 5.09
CA ILE A 92 -2.26 3.40 4.45
C ILE A 92 -2.25 3.81 2.97
N LEU A 93 -3.35 3.60 2.25
CA LEU A 93 -3.45 4.03 0.85
C LEU A 93 -3.38 5.56 0.73
N ALA A 94 -4.09 6.29 1.57
CA ALA A 94 -4.02 7.76 1.61
C ALA A 94 -2.60 8.26 1.97
N LEU A 95 -1.90 7.56 2.87
CA LEU A 95 -0.52 7.87 3.21
C LEU A 95 0.41 7.70 2.00
N ILE A 96 0.32 6.57 1.29
CA ILE A 96 1.15 6.29 0.10
C ILE A 96 0.87 7.32 -1.00
N ASP A 97 -0.39 7.66 -1.25
CA ASP A 97 -0.77 8.64 -2.26
C ASP A 97 -0.24 10.06 -1.93
N ARG A 98 -0.30 10.46 -0.66
CA ARG A 98 0.30 11.71 -0.19
C ARG A 98 1.80 11.71 -0.40
N LEU A 99 2.51 10.67 0.05
CA LEU A 99 3.96 10.56 -0.08
C LEU A 99 4.40 10.51 -1.55
N LYS A 100 3.66 9.79 -2.43
CA LYS A 100 3.87 9.81 -3.90
C LYS A 100 3.89 11.25 -4.43
N ARG A 101 2.92 12.07 -4.03
CA ARG A 101 2.82 13.47 -4.48
C ARG A 101 3.92 14.36 -3.92
N GLU A 102 4.26 14.20 -2.64
CA GLU A 102 5.26 15.02 -1.95
C GLU A 102 6.69 14.73 -2.43
N THR A 103 7.01 13.48 -2.73
CA THR A 103 8.38 13.04 -3.08
C THR A 103 8.61 12.87 -4.58
N GLY A 104 7.56 12.81 -5.40
CA GLY A 104 7.66 12.48 -6.82
C GLY A 104 8.07 11.02 -7.09
N THR A 105 8.02 10.15 -6.08
CA THR A 105 8.34 8.72 -6.20
C THR A 105 7.26 8.01 -7.02
N ALA A 106 7.65 7.27 -8.07
CA ALA A 106 6.74 6.38 -8.76
C ALA A 106 6.37 5.19 -7.85
N VAL A 107 5.11 4.75 -7.91
CA VAL A 107 4.66 3.61 -7.09
C VAL A 107 4.12 2.51 -8.00
N MET A 108 4.63 1.30 -7.83
CA MET A 108 4.10 0.08 -8.45
C MET A 108 3.36 -0.73 -7.37
N PHE A 109 2.04 -0.79 -7.48
CA PHE A 109 1.21 -1.65 -6.64
C PHE A 109 1.10 -3.04 -7.23
N ILE A 110 1.31 -4.06 -6.41
CA ILE A 110 0.94 -5.45 -6.70
C ILE A 110 -0.21 -5.78 -5.77
N THR A 111 -1.37 -6.07 -6.32
CA THR A 111 -2.58 -6.35 -5.53
C THR A 111 -3.60 -7.14 -6.36
N HIS A 112 -4.44 -7.89 -5.68
CA HIS A 112 -5.64 -8.52 -6.23
C HIS A 112 -6.92 -7.72 -5.94
N ASP A 113 -6.82 -6.62 -5.19
CA ASP A 113 -7.96 -5.76 -4.83
C ASP A 113 -8.23 -4.71 -5.92
N MET A 114 -9.29 -4.92 -6.70
CA MET A 114 -9.69 -4.02 -7.77
C MET A 114 -10.14 -2.64 -7.27
N ALA A 115 -10.59 -2.53 -6.02
CA ALA A 115 -10.93 -1.23 -5.43
C ALA A 115 -9.66 -0.40 -5.20
N VAL A 116 -8.58 -1.03 -4.74
CA VAL A 116 -7.26 -0.39 -4.64
C VAL A 116 -6.75 0.03 -6.01
N VAL A 117 -6.87 -0.84 -7.03
CA VAL A 117 -6.48 -0.51 -8.41
C VAL A 117 -7.25 0.70 -8.91
N ALA A 118 -8.58 0.73 -8.76
CA ALA A 118 -9.42 1.84 -9.20
C ALA A 118 -9.08 3.17 -8.52
N GLN A 119 -8.67 3.13 -7.26
CA GLN A 119 -8.37 4.31 -6.46
C GLN A 119 -6.95 4.86 -6.71
N MET A 120 -5.96 3.98 -6.90
CA MET A 120 -4.54 4.33 -6.79
C MET A 120 -3.79 4.34 -8.12
N ALA A 121 -4.27 3.58 -9.13
CA ALA A 121 -3.52 3.33 -10.34
C ALA A 121 -3.85 4.32 -11.46
N ASP A 122 -2.82 4.78 -12.18
CA ASP A 122 -2.95 5.48 -13.46
C ASP A 122 -2.99 4.47 -14.62
N ARG A 123 -2.20 3.41 -14.50
CA ARG A 123 -2.08 2.32 -15.49
C ARG A 123 -2.13 0.96 -14.80
N VAL A 124 -2.63 -0.03 -15.51
CA VAL A 124 -2.80 -1.40 -15.02
C VAL A 124 -2.10 -2.38 -15.95
N VAL A 125 -1.46 -3.38 -15.36
CA VAL A 125 -0.94 -4.56 -16.02
C VAL A 125 -1.61 -5.76 -15.38
N VAL A 126 -2.42 -6.50 -16.14
CA VAL A 126 -3.06 -7.73 -15.68
C VAL A 126 -2.18 -8.91 -16.04
N MET A 127 -1.90 -9.76 -15.06
CA MET A 127 -1.07 -10.95 -15.23
C MET A 127 -1.85 -12.21 -14.92
N GLN A 128 -1.61 -13.28 -15.69
CA GLN A 128 -2.15 -14.61 -15.45
C GLN A 128 -1.06 -15.65 -15.72
N TYR A 129 -0.85 -16.57 -14.81
CA TYR A 129 0.20 -17.62 -14.93
C TYR A 129 1.59 -17.08 -15.31
N GLY A 130 1.99 -15.96 -14.70
CA GLY A 130 3.29 -15.32 -14.94
C GLY A 130 3.41 -14.57 -16.28
N ARG A 131 2.32 -14.43 -17.05
CA ARG A 131 2.30 -13.73 -18.34
C ARG A 131 1.40 -12.49 -18.25
N VAL A 132 1.82 -11.43 -18.92
CA VAL A 132 0.97 -10.24 -19.12
C VAL A 132 -0.11 -10.60 -20.13
N VAL A 133 -1.39 -10.43 -19.73
CA VAL A 133 -2.55 -10.74 -20.58
C VAL A 133 -3.27 -9.47 -21.05
N GLU A 134 -3.19 -8.39 -20.29
CA GLU A 134 -3.76 -7.09 -20.68
C GLU A 134 -3.00 -5.95 -20.02
N THR A 135 -2.92 -4.79 -20.70
CA THR A 135 -2.34 -3.56 -20.16
C THR A 135 -3.07 -2.33 -20.72
N GLY A 136 -3.19 -1.30 -19.90
CA GLY A 136 -3.86 -0.06 -20.33
C GLY A 136 -3.94 0.98 -19.22
N THR A 137 -4.67 2.07 -19.49
CA THR A 137 -5.10 2.99 -18.43
C THR A 137 -6.10 2.29 -17.52
N VAL A 138 -6.19 2.73 -16.24
CA VAL A 138 -7.14 2.16 -15.29
C VAL A 138 -8.57 2.18 -15.84
N ASP A 139 -8.97 3.29 -16.45
CA ASP A 139 -10.31 3.44 -17.04
C ASP A 139 -10.57 2.42 -18.17
N LYS A 140 -9.61 2.22 -19.10
CA LYS A 140 -9.75 1.23 -20.16
C LYS A 140 -9.89 -0.18 -19.60
N VAL A 141 -8.99 -0.59 -18.70
CA VAL A 141 -8.94 -1.96 -18.19
C VAL A 141 -10.16 -2.28 -17.32
N LEU A 142 -10.63 -1.33 -16.49
CA LEU A 142 -11.78 -1.58 -15.60
C LEU A 142 -13.13 -1.48 -16.31
N ASN A 143 -13.31 -0.51 -17.23
CA ASN A 143 -14.61 -0.25 -17.86
C ASN A 143 -14.78 -0.93 -19.22
N LYS A 144 -13.67 -1.25 -19.91
CA LYS A 144 -13.69 -1.87 -21.26
C LYS A 144 -12.63 -2.98 -21.36
N PRO A 145 -12.64 -3.99 -20.47
CA PRO A 145 -11.68 -5.09 -20.52
C PRO A 145 -11.80 -5.86 -21.83
N GLU A 146 -10.68 -6.21 -22.42
CA GLU A 146 -10.63 -6.97 -23.67
C GLU A 146 -10.43 -8.46 -23.41
N HIS A 147 -9.46 -8.81 -22.54
CA HIS A 147 -9.10 -10.20 -22.27
C HIS A 147 -10.15 -10.95 -21.42
N PRO A 148 -10.51 -12.20 -21.74
CA PRO A 148 -11.50 -12.97 -21.00
C PRO A 148 -11.21 -13.09 -19.50
N TYR A 149 -9.95 -13.29 -19.13
CA TYR A 149 -9.51 -13.34 -17.72
C TYR A 149 -9.77 -12.03 -16.99
N THR A 150 -9.42 -10.88 -17.60
CA THR A 150 -9.69 -9.55 -17.02
C THR A 150 -11.18 -9.33 -16.78
N LYS A 151 -12.03 -9.72 -17.76
CA LYS A 151 -13.48 -9.67 -17.61
C LYS A 151 -13.98 -10.49 -16.44
N ALA A 152 -13.50 -11.72 -16.31
CA ALA A 152 -13.86 -12.60 -15.21
C ALA A 152 -13.39 -12.05 -13.85
N LEU A 153 -12.16 -11.50 -13.81
CA LEU A 153 -11.59 -10.90 -12.61
C LEU A 153 -12.42 -9.70 -12.11
N ILE A 154 -12.79 -8.78 -13.00
CA ILE A 154 -13.62 -7.62 -12.67
C ILE A 154 -15.04 -8.06 -12.26
N ALA A 155 -15.64 -9.02 -12.96
CA ALA A 155 -16.97 -9.52 -12.64
C ALA A 155 -17.04 -10.24 -11.27
N SER A 156 -15.91 -10.71 -10.74
CA SER A 156 -15.84 -11.32 -9.42
C SER A 156 -15.90 -10.31 -8.26
N VAL A 157 -15.76 -9.01 -8.53
CA VAL A 157 -15.79 -7.94 -7.51
C VAL A 157 -17.20 -7.38 -7.33
N PRO A 158 -17.90 -7.70 -6.24
CA PRO A 158 -19.33 -7.36 -6.06
C PRO A 158 -19.66 -5.89 -6.12
N SER A 159 -18.72 -5.00 -5.77
CA SER A 159 -18.91 -3.54 -5.73
C SER A 159 -18.77 -2.84 -7.07
N LEU A 160 -18.15 -3.50 -8.07
CA LEU A 160 -17.94 -2.95 -9.41
C LEU A 160 -19.02 -3.39 -10.42
N VAL A 161 -19.85 -4.36 -10.04
CA VAL A 161 -20.96 -4.80 -10.88
C VAL A 161 -22.21 -4.01 -10.48
N PRO A 162 -22.88 -3.28 -11.40
CA PRO A 162 -24.16 -2.66 -11.11
C PRO A 162 -25.14 -3.73 -10.63
N ARG A 163 -25.64 -3.61 -9.39
CA ARG A 163 -26.70 -4.53 -8.94
C ARG A 163 -27.93 -4.33 -9.80
N ALA A 164 -28.36 -5.36 -10.51
CA ALA A 164 -29.68 -5.37 -11.11
C ALA A 164 -30.72 -5.01 -10.04
N PRO A 165 -31.74 -4.18 -10.36
CA PRO A 165 -32.78 -3.83 -9.41
C PRO A 165 -33.39 -5.13 -8.89
N ARG A 166 -33.39 -5.32 -7.56
CA ARG A 166 -34.05 -6.45 -6.93
C ARG A 166 -35.52 -6.40 -7.35
N ALA A 167 -36.01 -7.44 -8.04
CA ALA A 167 -37.42 -7.61 -8.25
C ALA A 167 -38.12 -7.52 -6.88
N ARG A 168 -39.09 -6.60 -6.74
CA ARG A 168 -39.93 -6.53 -5.55
C ARG A 168 -40.60 -7.90 -5.41
N SER A 169 -40.24 -8.64 -4.37
CA SER A 169 -41.03 -9.77 -3.94
C SER A 169 -42.42 -9.24 -3.63
N GLU A 170 -43.41 -9.62 -4.45
CA GLU A 170 -44.80 -9.41 -4.14
C GLU A 170 -45.05 -10.06 -2.77
N GLN A 171 -45.46 -9.26 -1.81
CA GLN A 171 -45.98 -9.77 -0.55
C GLN A 171 -47.27 -10.49 -0.86
N ILE A 172 -47.26 -11.83 -0.80
CA ILE A 172 -48.46 -12.61 -0.72
C ILE A 172 -49.05 -12.36 0.67
N VAL A 173 -50.10 -11.52 0.71
CA VAL A 173 -50.97 -11.40 1.89
C VAL A 173 -51.92 -12.58 1.84
N LEU A 174 -51.83 -13.47 2.83
CA LEU A 174 -52.85 -14.47 3.17
C LEU A 174 -53.74 -13.85 4.27
#